data_6fa2b949e6cca883a16f5ffe2956275c
#
_entry.id   6fa2b949e6cca883a16f5ffe2956275c
#
_cell.length_a   1.000
_cell.length_b   1.000
_cell.length_c   1.000
_cell.angle_alpha   90.00
_cell.angle_beta   90.00
_cell.angle_gamma   90.00
#
_symmetry.space_group_name_H-M   'P 1'
#
loop_
_entity.id
_entity.type
_entity.pdbx_description
1 polymer ?
#
loop_
_entity_poly.entity_id
_entity_poly.type
_entity_poly.pdbx_seq_one_letter_code
_entity_poly.pdbx_strand_id
1 'polypeptide(L)'
;MIGIIGKKCGMTRIFTEDGKSIPVTIVQANPNVINRIKTKKSDGYDAIQVTSGILKSKNSKPNKGQFNINNSESSTKLHEFRISDYELDKVEAGKEISVGYFSKGEKVDVSGTTIGKGYAGVIKRHNFSMQDATHGNSLAHRAHGSIGQNQTPGRVFKGKKMSGHMGNVRRTMQNLEVVEIDSDRNLLFIKGSIVGHNNSDIVVTPAIKSEFKEREIFPIVEEETTETTETAAPEAEETTETTETAAPEAEETTETTETAAPEAEKKDK
;
A
#
# COMPACT_ATOMS: atom_id res chain seq x y z
N MET A 1 17.93 4.22 -2.68
CA MET A 1 17.23 3.45 -1.60
C MET A 1 15.87 2.99 -2.09
N ILE A 2 15.66 1.71 -2.16
CA ILE A 2 14.43 1.06 -2.62
C ILE A 2 13.47 0.96 -1.44
N GLY A 3 12.18 1.05 -1.69
CA GLY A 3 11.12 0.90 -0.69
C GLY A 3 9.95 0.10 -1.23
N ILE A 4 8.94 -0.10 -0.39
CA ILE A 4 7.74 -0.87 -0.72
C ILE A 4 6.51 0.02 -0.55
N ILE A 5 5.55 -0.15 -1.45
CA ILE A 5 4.23 0.47 -1.37
C ILE A 5 3.30 -0.48 -0.63
N GLY A 6 2.63 -0.01 0.40
CA GLY A 6 1.67 -0.79 1.15
C GLY A 6 0.41 0.00 1.49
N LYS A 7 -0.53 -0.67 2.14
CA LYS A 7 -1.75 -0.09 2.71
C LYS A 7 -1.74 -0.19 4.21
N LYS A 8 -2.13 0.86 4.88
CA LYS A 8 -2.35 0.86 6.32
C LYS A 8 -3.65 0.12 6.65
N CYS A 9 -3.58 -1.02 7.33
CA CYS A 9 -4.77 -1.78 7.74
C CYS A 9 -5.38 -1.22 9.03
N GLY A 10 -4.56 -1.01 10.04
CA GLY A 10 -5.03 -0.57 11.35
C GLY A 10 -3.92 -0.59 12.38
N MET A 11 -4.30 -0.48 13.65
CA MET A 11 -3.37 -0.57 14.78
C MET A 11 -3.80 -1.70 15.72
N THR A 12 -2.82 -2.38 16.27
CA THR A 12 -2.95 -3.39 17.29
C THR A 12 -1.81 -3.30 18.30
N ARG A 13 -1.69 -4.26 19.18
CA ARG A 13 -0.58 -4.40 20.11
C ARG A 13 -0.04 -5.83 20.08
N ILE A 14 1.26 -5.95 20.20
CA ILE A 14 1.96 -7.22 20.31
C ILE A 14 2.56 -7.29 21.71
N PHE A 15 2.47 -8.44 22.32
CA PHE A 15 3.09 -8.71 23.61
C PHE A 15 4.41 -9.43 23.37
N THR A 16 5.48 -8.93 24.02
CA THR A 16 6.77 -9.62 24.03
C THR A 16 6.78 -10.67 25.14
N GLU A 17 7.71 -11.61 25.04
CA GLU A 17 7.94 -12.64 26.06
C GLU A 17 8.18 -12.03 27.44
N ASP A 18 8.81 -10.85 27.51
CA ASP A 18 9.01 -10.07 28.74
C ASP A 18 7.70 -9.47 29.30
N GLY A 19 6.53 -9.70 28.71
CA GLY A 19 5.26 -9.13 29.15
C GLY A 19 5.05 -7.66 28.74
N LYS A 20 5.93 -7.05 27.94
CA LYS A 20 5.76 -5.67 27.48
C LYS A 20 4.75 -5.59 26.32
N SER A 21 3.84 -4.64 26.38
CA SER A 21 2.89 -4.35 25.29
C SER A 21 3.47 -3.30 24.34
N ILE A 22 3.64 -3.67 23.07
CA ILE A 22 4.15 -2.80 22.03
C ILE A 22 3.00 -2.42 21.09
N PRO A 23 2.64 -1.12 20.99
CA PRO A 23 1.64 -0.69 20.01
C PRO A 23 2.25 -0.77 18.60
N VAL A 24 1.55 -1.40 17.67
CA VAL A 24 2.01 -1.56 16.29
C VAL A 24 0.93 -1.16 15.30
N THR A 25 1.36 -0.64 14.16
CA THR A 25 0.49 -0.44 12.99
C THR A 25 0.77 -1.55 11.99
N ILE A 26 -0.29 -2.17 11.50
CA ILE A 26 -0.23 -3.21 10.49
C ILE A 26 -0.27 -2.55 9.10
N VAL A 27 0.70 -2.90 8.29
CA VAL A 27 0.83 -2.48 6.90
C VAL A 27 0.76 -3.71 6.01
N GLN A 28 -0.22 -3.78 5.14
CA GLN A 28 -0.30 -4.79 4.10
C GLN A 28 0.48 -4.30 2.89
N ALA A 29 1.52 -5.00 2.53
CA ALA A 29 2.36 -4.68 1.37
C ALA A 29 2.43 -5.91 0.46
N ASN A 30 1.43 -6.02 -0.42
CA ASN A 30 1.43 -7.05 -1.46
C ASN A 30 2.72 -6.94 -2.29
N PRO A 31 3.19 -8.01 -2.93
CA PRO A 31 4.36 -7.98 -3.78
C PRO A 31 4.33 -6.80 -4.75
N ASN A 32 5.41 -6.06 -4.79
CA ASN A 32 5.54 -4.84 -5.58
C ASN A 32 6.33 -5.16 -6.86
N VAL A 33 5.68 -5.12 -8.00
CA VAL A 33 6.30 -5.43 -9.30
C VAL A 33 7.11 -4.24 -9.80
N ILE A 34 8.33 -4.48 -10.27
CA ILE A 34 9.16 -3.49 -10.94
C ILE A 34 8.70 -3.34 -12.38
N ASN A 35 8.00 -2.25 -12.66
CA ASN A 35 7.41 -2.01 -13.97
C ASN A 35 8.42 -1.49 -14.99
N ARG A 36 9.30 -0.58 -14.58
CA ARG A 36 10.28 0.04 -15.49
C ARG A 36 11.51 0.49 -14.72
N ILE A 37 12.67 0.32 -15.34
CA ILE A 37 13.94 0.89 -14.89
C ILE A 37 14.19 2.14 -15.71
N LYS A 38 14.44 3.26 -15.03
CA LYS A 38 14.82 4.54 -15.63
C LYS A 38 16.32 4.74 -15.48
N THR A 39 16.95 5.16 -16.53
CA THR A 39 18.40 5.40 -16.56
C THR A 39 18.72 6.83 -16.95
N LYS A 40 19.91 7.32 -16.56
CA LYS A 40 20.40 8.66 -16.96
C LYS A 40 20.37 8.86 -18.46
N LYS A 41 20.58 7.79 -19.25
CA LYS A 41 20.62 7.87 -20.71
C LYS A 41 19.24 8.07 -21.34
N SER A 42 18.21 7.43 -20.80
CA SER A 42 16.85 7.46 -21.35
C SER A 42 15.98 8.55 -20.74
N ASP A 43 16.04 8.70 -19.42
CA ASP A 43 15.09 9.55 -18.64
C ASP A 43 15.82 10.70 -17.91
N GLY A 44 17.15 10.78 -17.99
CA GLY A 44 17.96 11.83 -17.35
C GLY A 44 18.26 11.59 -15.86
N TYR A 45 17.77 10.51 -15.27
CA TYR A 45 18.03 10.12 -13.88
C TYR A 45 17.81 8.61 -13.67
N ASP A 46 18.43 8.06 -12.61
CA ASP A 46 18.32 6.67 -12.26
C ASP A 46 17.23 6.44 -11.22
N ALA A 47 16.26 5.59 -11.57
CA ALA A 47 15.15 5.23 -10.70
C ALA A 47 14.50 3.92 -11.14
N ILE A 48 13.82 3.26 -10.20
CA ILE A 48 12.90 2.17 -10.51
C ILE A 48 11.46 2.64 -10.33
N GLN A 49 10.63 2.27 -11.27
CA GLN A 49 9.19 2.48 -11.17
C GLN A 49 8.55 1.18 -10.68
N VAL A 50 7.95 1.27 -9.52
CA VAL A 50 7.35 0.13 -8.82
C VAL A 50 5.84 0.28 -8.81
N THR A 51 5.16 -0.84 -8.94
CA THR A 51 3.69 -0.91 -8.97
C THR A 51 3.19 -1.76 -7.81
N SER A 52 2.03 -1.41 -7.25
CA SER A 52 1.38 -2.19 -6.21
C SER A 52 -0.14 -2.12 -6.32
N GLY A 53 -0.79 -3.20 -5.89
CA GLY A 53 -2.25 -3.31 -5.81
C GLY A 53 -2.90 -3.96 -7.02
N ILE A 54 -4.18 -4.25 -6.93
CA ILE A 54 -4.98 -4.94 -7.95
C ILE A 54 -5.56 -3.91 -8.94
N LEU A 55 -5.51 -4.20 -10.22
CA LEU A 55 -6.13 -3.37 -11.29
C LEU A 55 -7.61 -3.12 -10.98
N LYS A 56 -7.96 -1.86 -10.94
CA LYS A 56 -9.37 -1.48 -11.03
C LYS A 56 -9.79 -1.53 -12.49
N SER A 57 -10.91 -2.17 -12.78
CA SER A 57 -11.48 -2.32 -14.14
C SER A 57 -11.65 -1.00 -14.92
N LYS A 58 -11.61 0.14 -14.23
CA LYS A 58 -11.80 1.49 -14.78
C LYS A 58 -10.50 2.27 -15.05
N ASN A 59 -9.37 1.61 -15.20
CA ASN A 59 -8.14 2.32 -15.56
C ASN A 59 -8.25 2.91 -16.99
N SER A 60 -7.75 4.14 -17.15
CA SER A 60 -7.70 4.79 -18.46
C SER A 60 -6.77 4.05 -19.41
N LYS A 61 -7.01 4.14 -20.73
CA LYS A 61 -6.18 3.49 -21.75
C LYS A 61 -4.68 3.82 -21.63
N PRO A 62 -4.26 5.09 -21.40
CA PRO A 62 -2.85 5.41 -21.18
C PRO A 62 -2.23 4.68 -19.98
N ASN A 63 -2.95 4.63 -18.86
CA ASN A 63 -2.48 3.92 -17.68
C ASN A 63 -2.33 2.42 -17.94
N LYS A 64 -3.30 1.80 -18.62
CA LYS A 64 -3.18 0.39 -19.02
C LYS A 64 -1.93 0.15 -19.88
N GLY A 65 -1.63 1.05 -20.81
CA GLY A 65 -0.43 0.96 -21.63
C GLY A 65 0.88 0.99 -20.84
N GLN A 66 0.93 1.77 -19.75
CA GLN A 66 2.11 1.80 -18.87
C GLN A 66 2.32 0.49 -18.09
N PHE A 67 1.25 -0.22 -17.74
CA PHE A 67 1.33 -1.49 -17.01
C PHE A 67 1.61 -2.68 -17.93
N ASN A 68 1.16 -2.63 -19.17
CA ASN A 68 1.32 -3.72 -20.13
C ASN A 68 2.77 -3.93 -20.62
N ILE A 69 3.68 -2.98 -20.36
CA ILE A 69 5.07 -3.05 -20.83
C ILE A 69 5.78 -4.31 -20.33
N ASN A 70 5.44 -4.78 -19.13
CA ASN A 70 6.07 -5.97 -18.50
C ASN A 70 5.06 -7.00 -17.99
N ASN A 71 3.91 -7.15 -18.66
CA ASN A 71 2.86 -8.10 -18.25
C ASN A 71 2.42 -7.96 -16.77
N SER A 72 2.65 -6.81 -16.16
CA SER A 72 2.17 -6.55 -14.81
C SER A 72 0.66 -6.32 -14.88
N GLU A 73 -0.09 -7.38 -14.76
CA GLU A 73 -1.57 -7.37 -14.91
C GLU A 73 -2.27 -6.46 -13.90
N SER A 74 -1.58 -5.94 -12.90
CA SER A 74 -2.32 -5.38 -11.81
C SER A 74 -1.59 -4.27 -11.08
N SER A 75 -1.95 -3.03 -11.35
CA SER A 75 -1.54 -1.99 -10.41
C SER A 75 -2.50 -0.81 -10.37
N THR A 76 -2.76 -0.34 -9.18
CA THR A 76 -3.49 0.92 -8.94
C THR A 76 -2.56 2.08 -8.65
N LYS A 77 -1.33 1.82 -8.24
CA LYS A 77 -0.38 2.84 -7.81
C LYS A 77 0.99 2.63 -8.43
N LEU A 78 1.52 3.71 -8.95
CA LEU A 78 2.89 3.83 -9.42
C LEU A 78 3.67 4.70 -8.45
N HIS A 79 4.86 4.28 -8.09
CA HIS A 79 5.79 5.06 -7.32
C HIS A 79 7.20 4.89 -7.87
N GLU A 80 8.02 5.94 -7.79
CA GLU A 80 9.39 5.90 -8.25
C GLU A 80 10.34 6.02 -7.05
N PHE A 81 11.28 5.09 -6.98
CA PHE A 81 12.36 5.12 -6.02
C PHE A 81 13.64 5.47 -6.76
N ARG A 82 14.29 6.53 -6.34
CA ARG A 82 15.62 6.87 -6.83
C ARG A 82 16.63 5.88 -6.27
N ILE A 83 17.48 5.38 -7.17
CA ILE A 83 18.51 4.40 -6.86
C ILE A 83 19.87 4.92 -7.24
N SER A 84 20.92 4.39 -6.63
CA SER A 84 22.30 4.62 -6.98
C SER A 84 22.71 3.70 -8.13
N ASP A 85 23.76 4.09 -8.86
CA ASP A 85 24.29 3.31 -9.99
C ASP A 85 24.58 1.85 -9.60
N TYR A 86 25.09 1.64 -8.39
CA TYR A 86 25.42 0.33 -7.81
C TYR A 86 24.17 -0.58 -7.60
N GLU A 87 23.00 0.02 -7.30
CA GLU A 87 21.75 -0.73 -7.11
C GLU A 87 21.09 -1.07 -8.46
N LEU A 88 21.43 -0.34 -9.53
CA LEU A 88 20.86 -0.52 -10.87
C LEU A 88 21.18 -1.90 -11.45
N ASP A 89 22.41 -2.38 -11.27
CA ASP A 89 22.88 -3.65 -11.81
C ASP A 89 22.22 -4.87 -11.13
N LYS A 90 21.64 -4.65 -9.95
CA LYS A 90 20.95 -5.70 -9.16
C LYS A 90 19.46 -5.80 -9.41
N VAL A 91 18.90 -4.90 -10.23
CA VAL A 91 17.46 -4.78 -10.43
C VAL A 91 17.07 -5.19 -11.84
N GLU A 92 16.08 -6.04 -11.95
CA GLU A 92 15.51 -6.48 -13.21
C GLU A 92 14.03 -6.08 -13.31
N ALA A 93 13.63 -5.61 -14.49
CA ALA A 93 12.23 -5.30 -14.74
C ALA A 93 11.38 -6.59 -14.76
N GLY A 94 10.18 -6.53 -14.16
CA GLY A 94 9.29 -7.67 -14.03
C GLY A 94 9.45 -8.48 -12.74
N LYS A 95 10.55 -8.29 -11.99
CA LYS A 95 10.71 -8.93 -10.67
C LYS A 95 9.85 -8.26 -9.60
N GLU A 96 9.55 -9.01 -8.55
CA GLU A 96 8.72 -8.59 -7.43
C GLU A 96 9.55 -8.32 -6.18
N ILE A 97 9.24 -7.24 -5.50
CA ILE A 97 9.81 -6.89 -4.19
C ILE A 97 8.78 -7.26 -3.14
N SER A 98 9.07 -8.25 -2.31
CA SER A 98 8.22 -8.71 -1.22
C SER A 98 8.54 -8.01 0.12
N VAL A 99 7.73 -8.26 1.14
CA VAL A 99 7.97 -7.77 2.51
C VAL A 99 9.27 -8.29 3.12
N GLY A 100 9.79 -9.44 2.64
CA GLY A 100 11.09 -10.00 3.05
C GLY A 100 12.30 -9.10 2.75
N TYR A 101 12.12 -8.01 1.98
CA TYR A 101 13.13 -6.98 1.79
C TYR A 101 13.54 -6.28 3.10
N PHE A 102 12.65 -6.22 4.09
CA PHE A 102 12.94 -5.68 5.42
C PHE A 102 13.28 -6.79 6.41
N SER A 103 14.00 -6.45 7.46
CA SER A 103 14.33 -7.36 8.55
C SER A 103 13.70 -6.92 9.88
N LYS A 104 13.45 -7.89 10.77
CA LYS A 104 12.96 -7.61 12.14
C LYS A 104 13.98 -6.76 12.89
N GLY A 105 13.50 -5.75 13.63
CA GLY A 105 14.31 -4.78 14.36
C GLY A 105 14.90 -3.67 13.50
N GLU A 106 14.63 -3.66 12.20
CA GLU A 106 15.11 -2.63 11.28
C GLU A 106 14.35 -1.32 11.49
N LYS A 107 15.05 -0.18 11.26
CA LYS A 107 14.45 1.15 11.27
C LYS A 107 14.01 1.53 9.86
N VAL A 108 12.78 2.02 9.75
CA VAL A 108 12.15 2.43 8.49
C VAL A 108 11.56 3.83 8.58
N ASP A 109 11.49 4.49 7.44
CA ASP A 109 10.79 5.77 7.26
C ASP A 109 9.49 5.51 6.50
N VAL A 110 8.37 5.96 7.06
CA VAL A 110 7.05 5.74 6.47
C VAL A 110 6.45 7.06 6.01
N SER A 111 6.22 7.18 4.72
CA SER A 111 5.58 8.33 4.09
C SER A 111 4.13 8.03 3.73
N GLY A 112 3.25 8.99 3.99
CA GLY A 112 1.84 8.87 3.62
C GLY A 112 1.14 10.22 3.62
N THR A 113 -0.13 10.22 3.23
CA THR A 113 -0.97 11.41 3.24
C THR A 113 -1.77 11.48 4.53
N THR A 114 -1.66 12.60 5.25
CA THR A 114 -2.39 12.81 6.51
C THR A 114 -3.90 12.90 6.27
N ILE A 115 -4.69 12.56 7.29
CA ILE A 115 -6.14 12.71 7.25
C ILE A 115 -6.48 14.19 7.02
N GLY A 116 -7.32 14.47 6.03
CA GLY A 116 -7.80 15.83 5.75
C GLY A 116 -8.73 16.34 6.85
N LYS A 117 -8.56 17.59 7.23
CA LYS A 117 -9.38 18.29 8.24
C LYS A 117 -10.14 19.49 7.65
N GLY A 118 -10.10 19.64 6.32
CA GLY A 118 -10.73 20.73 5.60
C GLY A 118 -10.13 22.10 5.93
N TYR A 119 -10.91 23.15 5.76
CA TYR A 119 -10.52 24.51 6.17
C TYR A 119 -10.58 24.60 7.70
N ALA A 120 -9.49 25.00 8.31
CA ALA A 120 -9.37 25.09 9.76
C ALA A 120 -9.00 26.50 10.20
N GLY A 121 -9.66 26.99 11.25
CA GLY A 121 -9.32 28.25 11.90
C GLY A 121 -7.95 28.18 12.61
N VAL A 122 -7.43 29.33 12.98
CA VAL A 122 -6.09 29.47 13.57
C VAL A 122 -5.92 28.72 14.88
N ILE A 123 -6.97 28.59 15.66
CA ILE A 123 -6.95 27.84 16.93
C ILE A 123 -6.65 26.37 16.66
N LYS A 124 -7.38 25.74 15.72
CA LYS A 124 -7.18 24.33 15.36
C LYS A 124 -5.89 24.10 14.57
N ARG A 125 -5.54 25.03 13.66
CA ARG A 125 -4.42 24.86 12.72
C ARG A 125 -3.08 25.17 13.36
N HIS A 126 -3.02 26.17 14.23
CA HIS A 126 -1.77 26.71 14.78
C HIS A 126 -1.74 26.77 16.30
N ASN A 127 -2.76 26.25 16.99
CA ASN A 127 -2.89 26.25 18.45
C ASN A 127 -2.87 27.67 19.07
N PHE A 128 -3.54 28.62 18.41
CA PHE A 128 -3.73 29.95 18.97
C PHE A 128 -4.73 29.89 20.12
N SER A 129 -4.52 30.73 21.12
CA SER A 129 -5.47 30.90 22.21
C SER A 129 -6.77 31.49 21.69
N MET A 130 -7.88 31.07 22.25
CA MET A 130 -9.19 31.68 22.04
C MET A 130 -9.25 32.99 22.82
N GLN A 131 -9.98 33.96 22.30
CA GLN A 131 -10.32 35.18 23.05
C GLN A 131 -11.39 34.87 24.09
N ASP A 132 -11.63 35.82 24.99
CA ASP A 132 -12.58 35.65 26.08
C ASP A 132 -13.98 35.24 25.59
N ALA A 133 -14.61 34.31 26.31
CA ALA A 133 -15.96 33.88 26.00
C ALA A 133 -17.05 34.85 26.45
N THR A 134 -16.71 35.75 27.42
CA THR A 134 -17.59 36.73 28.03
C THR A 134 -16.85 38.10 28.16
N HIS A 135 -17.13 38.91 29.15
CA HIS A 135 -16.50 40.20 29.41
C HIS A 135 -16.61 41.20 28.24
N GLY A 136 -17.79 41.24 27.56
CA GLY A 136 -18.05 42.16 26.50
C GLY A 136 -17.48 41.74 25.13
N ASN A 137 -16.82 40.60 25.01
CA ASN A 137 -16.37 40.08 23.74
C ASN A 137 -17.55 39.59 22.89
N SER A 138 -17.69 40.14 21.70
CA SER A 138 -18.78 39.81 20.76
C SER A 138 -18.19 39.36 19.43
N LEU A 139 -18.66 38.23 18.90
CA LEU A 139 -18.33 37.66 17.56
C LEU A 139 -16.85 37.29 17.32
N ALA A 140 -15.91 37.75 18.12
CA ALA A 140 -14.47 37.64 17.86
C ALA A 140 -13.80 36.46 18.59
N HIS A 141 -14.55 35.55 19.23
CA HIS A 141 -14.02 34.48 20.10
C HIS A 141 -12.93 33.62 19.46
N ARG A 142 -13.02 33.37 18.17
CA ARG A 142 -12.10 32.49 17.41
C ARG A 142 -11.32 33.23 16.33
N ALA A 143 -11.20 34.53 16.41
CA ALA A 143 -10.48 35.37 15.46
C ALA A 143 -8.96 35.20 15.57
N HIS A 144 -8.24 35.65 14.53
CA HIS A 144 -6.76 35.55 14.48
C HIS A 144 -6.05 36.45 15.51
N GLY A 145 -6.71 37.48 15.98
CA GLY A 145 -6.07 38.60 16.67
C GLY A 145 -5.30 39.52 15.68
N SER A 146 -4.34 40.25 16.17
CA SER A 146 -3.54 41.14 15.34
C SER A 146 -2.73 40.37 14.29
N ILE A 147 -2.77 40.81 13.05
CA ILE A 147 -2.02 40.25 11.92
C ILE A 147 -0.78 41.07 11.54
N GLY A 148 -0.60 42.24 12.13
CA GLY A 148 0.53 43.13 11.88
C GLY A 148 0.38 44.47 12.61
N GLN A 149 1.32 45.34 12.34
CA GLN A 149 1.31 46.77 12.78
C GLN A 149 0.54 47.61 11.80
N ASN A 150 0.45 48.93 12.05
CA ASN A 150 -0.28 49.87 11.20
C ASN A 150 0.54 50.30 9.97
N GLN A 151 0.86 51.59 9.87
CA GLN A 151 1.50 52.22 8.70
C GLN A 151 2.88 51.59 8.39
N THR A 152 3.66 51.31 9.39
CA THR A 152 4.97 50.63 9.26
C THR A 152 4.87 49.22 9.86
N PRO A 153 5.07 48.13 9.10
CA PRO A 153 5.61 48.00 7.73
C PRO A 153 4.54 48.12 6.60
N GLY A 154 3.27 48.43 6.90
CA GLY A 154 2.18 48.55 5.91
C GLY A 154 1.78 47.28 5.18
N ARG A 155 2.25 46.12 5.68
CA ARG A 155 2.00 44.81 5.09
C ARG A 155 1.98 43.68 6.16
N VAL A 156 1.36 42.58 5.81
CA VAL A 156 1.47 41.34 6.60
C VAL A 156 2.73 40.61 6.19
N PHE A 157 3.54 40.18 7.18
CA PHE A 157 4.78 39.44 6.92
C PHE A 157 4.50 38.08 6.30
N LYS A 158 5.39 37.66 5.39
CA LYS A 158 5.36 36.32 4.80
C LYS A 158 5.47 35.27 5.92
N GLY A 159 4.73 34.18 5.76
CA GLY A 159 4.73 33.09 6.77
C GLY A 159 3.87 33.35 8.01
N LYS A 160 3.14 34.48 8.10
CA LYS A 160 2.18 34.72 9.20
C LYS A 160 1.16 33.59 9.26
N LYS A 161 1.02 32.99 10.45
CA LYS A 161 0.09 31.90 10.71
C LYS A 161 -1.36 32.38 10.60
N MET A 162 -2.10 31.85 9.64
CA MET A 162 -3.51 32.21 9.37
C MET A 162 -4.34 30.93 9.19
N SER A 163 -5.67 31.09 9.18
CA SER A 163 -6.60 30.02 8.84
C SER A 163 -6.34 29.51 7.40
N GLY A 164 -6.73 28.28 7.13
CA GLY A 164 -6.58 27.69 5.82
C GLY A 164 -6.71 26.17 5.86
N HIS A 165 -6.42 25.52 4.74
CA HIS A 165 -6.49 24.08 4.60
C HIS A 165 -5.56 23.38 5.61
N MET A 166 -6.06 22.33 6.25
CA MET A 166 -5.32 21.51 7.21
C MET A 166 -5.47 20.04 6.88
N GLY A 167 -4.38 19.29 7.01
CA GLY A 167 -4.36 17.88 6.63
C GLY A 167 -4.28 17.65 5.11
N ASN A 168 -4.44 16.40 4.67
CA ASN A 168 -4.29 15.95 3.29
C ASN A 168 -2.96 16.39 2.64
N VAL A 169 -1.90 16.34 3.42
CA VAL A 169 -0.53 16.65 3.00
C VAL A 169 0.37 15.44 3.23
N ARG A 170 1.34 15.25 2.34
CA ARG A 170 2.34 14.19 2.51
C ARG A 170 3.21 14.50 3.73
N ARG A 171 3.36 13.51 4.61
CA ARG A 171 4.23 13.55 5.78
C ARG A 171 4.98 12.23 5.89
N THR A 172 6.19 12.31 6.44
CA THR A 172 7.04 11.16 6.70
C THR A 172 7.25 11.03 8.20
N MET A 173 7.03 9.82 8.71
CA MET A 173 7.40 9.42 10.06
C MET A 173 8.74 8.71 9.95
N GLN A 174 9.75 9.23 10.63
CA GLN A 174 11.13 8.73 10.54
C GLN A 174 11.48 7.80 11.69
N ASN A 175 12.42 6.87 11.44
CA ASN A 175 13.00 5.99 12.46
C ASN A 175 11.99 5.11 13.20
N LEU A 176 10.99 4.60 12.53
CA LEU A 176 10.09 3.61 13.10
C LEU A 176 10.75 2.22 13.03
N GLU A 177 10.53 1.41 14.05
CA GLU A 177 11.08 0.07 14.18
C GLU A 177 10.11 -0.97 13.61
N VAL A 178 10.60 -1.91 12.80
CA VAL A 178 9.85 -3.08 12.34
C VAL A 178 9.90 -4.12 13.45
N VAL A 179 8.75 -4.45 14.04
CA VAL A 179 8.65 -5.40 15.15
C VAL A 179 8.62 -6.83 14.62
N GLU A 180 7.83 -7.07 13.58
CA GLU A 180 7.59 -8.40 13.02
C GLU A 180 7.24 -8.31 11.54
N ILE A 181 7.50 -9.39 10.81
CA ILE A 181 7.21 -9.52 9.38
C ILE A 181 6.51 -10.85 9.18
N ASP A 182 5.35 -10.83 8.54
CA ASP A 182 4.60 -12.01 8.12
C ASP A 182 4.65 -12.07 6.59
N SER A 183 5.48 -12.96 6.08
CA SER A 183 5.68 -13.15 4.64
C SER A 183 4.48 -13.81 3.97
N ASP A 184 3.77 -14.71 4.66
CA ASP A 184 2.65 -15.47 4.10
C ASP A 184 1.45 -14.56 3.80
N ARG A 185 1.22 -13.58 4.69
CA ARG A 185 0.12 -12.61 4.57
C ARG A 185 0.56 -11.27 3.99
N ASN A 186 1.85 -11.12 3.70
CA ASN A 186 2.46 -9.86 3.23
C ASN A 186 2.20 -8.68 4.19
N LEU A 187 2.42 -8.91 5.50
CA LEU A 187 2.20 -7.92 6.54
C LEU A 187 3.51 -7.46 7.17
N LEU A 188 3.61 -6.14 7.39
CA LEU A 188 4.66 -5.50 8.18
C LEU A 188 4.04 -4.91 9.45
N PHE A 189 4.60 -5.26 10.59
CA PHE A 189 4.21 -4.73 11.90
C PHE A 189 5.22 -3.65 12.33
N ILE A 190 4.80 -2.39 12.24
CA ILE A 190 5.66 -1.24 12.51
C ILE A 190 5.27 -0.63 13.85
N LYS A 191 6.24 -0.43 14.73
CA LYS A 191 6.05 0.13 16.07
C LYS A 191 5.55 1.56 16.01
N GLY A 192 4.45 1.82 16.69
CA GLY A 192 3.87 3.14 16.82
C GLY A 192 2.80 3.47 15.78
N SER A 193 2.47 4.74 15.66
CA SER A 193 1.44 5.23 14.74
C SER A 193 2.04 5.64 13.40
N ILE A 194 1.30 5.42 12.33
CA ILE A 194 1.67 5.79 10.96
C ILE A 194 0.65 6.80 10.41
N VAL A 195 1.14 7.64 9.51
CA VAL A 195 0.36 8.68 8.83
C VAL A 195 -0.79 8.07 8.01
N GLY A 196 -1.91 8.77 7.96
CA GLY A 196 -3.05 8.44 7.11
C GLY A 196 -4.20 7.73 7.83
N HIS A 197 -5.31 7.57 7.11
CA HIS A 197 -6.47 6.79 7.55
C HIS A 197 -6.27 5.30 7.24
N ASN A 198 -7.15 4.45 7.76
CA ASN A 198 -7.16 3.04 7.41
C ASN A 198 -7.43 2.89 5.90
N ASN A 199 -6.80 1.92 5.27
CA ASN A 199 -6.78 1.69 3.82
C ASN A 199 -6.09 2.79 2.99
N SER A 200 -5.37 3.75 3.63
CA SER A 200 -4.54 4.70 2.89
C SER A 200 -3.28 4.05 2.36
N ASP A 201 -2.87 4.49 1.18
CA ASP A 201 -1.59 4.08 0.61
C ASP A 201 -0.45 4.76 1.34
N ILE A 202 0.58 4.01 1.64
CA ILE A 202 1.81 4.44 2.30
C ILE A 202 3.02 3.89 1.57
N VAL A 203 4.13 4.56 1.73
CA VAL A 203 5.43 4.14 1.19
C VAL A 203 6.36 3.91 2.36
N VAL A 204 6.92 2.72 2.45
CA VAL A 204 7.88 2.31 3.47
C VAL A 204 9.25 2.26 2.82
N THR A 205 10.20 3.01 3.35
CA THR A 205 11.59 3.03 2.89
C THR A 205 12.52 2.76 4.07
N PRO A 206 13.72 2.24 3.83
CA PRO A 206 14.75 2.20 4.87
C PRO A 206 14.97 3.57 5.48
N ALA A 207 15.24 3.63 6.78
CA ALA A 207 15.46 4.91 7.45
C ALA A 207 16.79 5.55 7.01
N ILE A 208 16.73 6.80 6.56
CA ILE A 208 17.90 7.57 6.13
C ILE A 208 18.88 7.78 7.28
N LYS A 209 18.36 7.87 8.52
CA LYS A 209 19.14 8.14 9.73
C LYS A 209 19.72 6.89 10.41
N SER A 210 19.44 5.71 9.89
CA SER A 210 20.04 4.45 10.35
C SER A 210 21.28 4.12 9.54
N GLU A 211 22.10 3.22 10.07
CA GLU A 211 23.22 2.67 9.33
C GLU A 211 22.74 1.97 8.05
N PHE A 212 23.43 2.22 6.95
CA PHE A 212 23.14 1.58 5.68
C PHE A 212 23.51 0.09 5.79
N LYS A 213 22.51 -0.78 5.62
CA LYS A 213 22.74 -2.21 5.47
C LYS A 213 22.62 -2.57 3.99
N GLU A 214 23.59 -3.30 3.48
CA GLU A 214 23.43 -3.94 2.18
C GLU A 214 22.29 -4.94 2.25
N ARG A 215 21.41 -4.92 1.25
CA ARG A 215 20.21 -5.76 1.18
C ARG A 215 20.18 -6.50 -0.13
N GLU A 216 19.73 -7.70 -0.07
CA GLU A 216 19.29 -8.43 -1.25
C GLU A 216 17.91 -7.92 -1.64
N ILE A 217 17.80 -7.40 -2.86
CA ILE A 217 16.56 -6.80 -3.37
C ILE A 217 15.54 -7.90 -3.63
N PHE A 218 16.02 -9.10 -3.96
CA PHE A 218 15.21 -10.29 -4.20
C PHE A 218 15.68 -11.38 -3.22
N PRO A 219 15.03 -11.54 -2.04
CA PRO A 219 15.29 -12.71 -1.21
C PRO A 219 14.94 -13.94 -2.03
N ILE A 220 15.91 -14.83 -2.21
CA ILE A 220 15.69 -16.14 -2.81
C ILE A 220 14.76 -16.87 -1.87
N VAL A 221 13.52 -17.09 -2.30
CA VAL A 221 12.65 -18.08 -1.67
C VAL A 221 13.27 -19.41 -2.07
N GLU A 222 13.99 -20.04 -1.15
CA GLU A 222 14.37 -21.44 -1.31
C GLU A 222 13.06 -22.22 -1.35
N GLU A 223 12.62 -22.58 -2.56
CA GLU A 223 11.64 -23.63 -2.73
C GLU A 223 12.31 -24.88 -2.15
N GLU A 224 11.84 -25.33 -0.99
CA GLU A 224 12.13 -26.68 -0.51
C GLU A 224 11.67 -27.65 -1.58
N THR A 225 12.59 -28.01 -2.47
CA THR A 225 12.44 -29.17 -3.33
C THR A 225 12.35 -30.38 -2.40
N THR A 226 11.13 -30.80 -2.12
CA THR A 226 10.86 -32.12 -1.58
C THR A 226 11.39 -33.12 -2.61
N GLU A 227 12.63 -33.56 -2.44
CA GLU A 227 13.16 -34.74 -3.08
C GLU A 227 12.29 -35.94 -2.66
N THR A 228 11.36 -36.27 -3.54
CA THR A 228 10.67 -37.54 -3.51
C THR A 228 11.72 -38.61 -3.84
N THR A 229 12.21 -39.27 -2.82
CA THR A 229 13.03 -40.47 -2.93
C THR A 229 12.19 -41.51 -3.65
N GLU A 230 12.45 -41.71 -4.95
CA GLU A 230 12.07 -42.92 -5.68
C GLU A 230 12.86 -44.09 -5.08
N THR A 231 12.15 -44.93 -4.35
CA THR A 231 12.65 -46.27 -3.98
C THR A 231 12.15 -47.22 -5.04
N ALA A 232 13.10 -47.80 -5.72
CA ALA A 232 12.99 -48.77 -6.79
C ALA A 232 12.10 -49.98 -6.44
N ALA A 233 11.46 -50.44 -7.50
CA ALA A 233 10.71 -51.70 -7.60
C ALA A 233 11.53 -52.94 -7.29
N PRO A 234 10.86 -54.10 -7.08
CA PRO A 234 11.07 -55.13 -8.11
C PRO A 234 9.79 -55.83 -8.62
N GLU A 235 9.96 -56.29 -9.83
CA GLU A 235 9.11 -57.09 -10.68
C GLU A 235 8.56 -58.37 -10.04
N ALA A 236 7.35 -58.76 -10.44
CA ALA A 236 6.96 -60.14 -10.84
C ALA A 236 5.55 -60.11 -11.43
N GLU A 237 5.45 -60.30 -12.68
CA GLU A 237 4.89 -61.33 -13.54
C GLU A 237 3.43 -61.79 -13.29
N GLU A 238 2.67 -61.68 -14.41
CA GLU A 238 1.71 -62.63 -15.01
C GLU A 238 0.38 -62.90 -14.25
N THR A 239 -0.76 -62.79 -14.82
CA THR A 239 -1.42 -63.42 -16.01
C THR A 239 -2.89 -62.98 -16.14
N THR A 240 -3.32 -62.74 -17.36
CA THR A 240 -4.59 -63.09 -18.07
C THR A 240 -5.91 -63.14 -17.26
N GLU A 241 -7.02 -62.63 -17.71
CA GLU A 241 -7.87 -62.88 -18.84
C GLU A 241 -9.19 -62.08 -18.73
N THR A 242 -9.62 -61.54 -19.87
CA THR A 242 -10.94 -61.43 -20.49
C THR A 242 -12.24 -61.47 -19.69
N THR A 243 -13.13 -60.50 -19.97
CA THR A 243 -14.45 -60.62 -20.59
C THR A 243 -15.21 -59.27 -20.47
N GLU A 244 -15.44 -58.58 -21.54
CA GLU A 244 -16.68 -58.39 -22.32
C GLU A 244 -17.98 -58.27 -21.48
N THR A 245 -18.72 -57.16 -21.64
CA THR A 245 -20.02 -57.12 -22.27
C THR A 245 -20.86 -55.88 -21.85
N ALA A 246 -21.21 -55.12 -22.88
CA ALA A 246 -22.50 -54.47 -23.18
C ALA A 246 -23.04 -53.32 -22.33
N ALA A 247 -23.24 -52.24 -23.02
CA ALA A 247 -24.31 -51.27 -22.84
C ALA A 247 -25.70 -51.89 -23.13
N PRO A 248 -26.87 -51.29 -22.78
CA PRO A 248 -27.48 -50.35 -23.72
C PRO A 248 -28.22 -49.18 -23.02
N GLU A 249 -28.29 -48.07 -23.74
CA GLU A 249 -29.41 -47.25 -24.26
C GLU A 249 -30.73 -47.26 -23.50
N ALA A 250 -31.31 -46.08 -23.35
CA ALA A 250 -32.58 -45.57 -23.88
C ALA A 250 -33.12 -44.44 -22.98
N GLU A 251 -33.30 -43.30 -23.60
CA GLU A 251 -34.49 -42.57 -23.99
C GLU A 251 -35.22 -41.79 -22.91
N GLU A 252 -35.24 -40.48 -23.13
CA GLU A 252 -36.38 -39.61 -23.52
C GLU A 252 -37.46 -39.37 -22.45
N THR A 253 -37.68 -38.13 -22.13
CA THR A 253 -38.85 -37.32 -22.51
C THR A 253 -38.88 -35.97 -21.84
N THR A 254 -38.88 -34.95 -22.65
CA THR A 254 -39.74 -33.73 -22.72
C THR A 254 -40.71 -33.44 -21.59
N GLU A 255 -40.76 -32.21 -21.10
CA GLU A 255 -41.91 -31.31 -21.32
C GLU A 255 -41.70 -29.89 -20.79
N THR A 256 -41.94 -28.97 -21.68
CA THR A 256 -42.25 -27.54 -21.60
C THR A 256 -43.29 -27.16 -20.58
N THR A 257 -43.17 -25.99 -19.96
CA THR A 257 -44.28 -25.03 -19.84
C THR A 257 -43.77 -23.59 -19.63
N GLU A 258 -44.12 -22.79 -20.62
CA GLU A 258 -44.28 -21.32 -20.58
C GLU A 258 -45.23 -20.89 -19.44
N THR A 259 -45.01 -19.70 -18.92
CA THR A 259 -46.05 -18.66 -18.81
C THR A 259 -45.51 -17.38 -18.20
N ALA A 260 -45.38 -16.37 -19.03
CA ALA A 260 -46.04 -15.05 -18.96
C ALA A 260 -45.67 -14.07 -17.82
N ALA A 261 -45.16 -12.96 -18.27
CA ALA A 261 -45.22 -11.64 -17.62
C ALA A 261 -46.65 -11.10 -17.53
N PRO A 262 -46.91 -10.11 -16.69
CA PRO A 262 -47.43 -8.88 -17.27
C PRO A 262 -46.77 -7.57 -16.76
N GLU A 263 -46.86 -6.64 -17.68
CA GLU A 263 -46.56 -5.19 -17.65
C GLU A 263 -47.43 -4.38 -16.69
N ALA A 264 -46.95 -3.14 -16.58
CA ALA A 264 -47.65 -1.88 -16.30
C ALA A 264 -47.87 -1.56 -14.80
N GLU A 265 -47.66 -0.38 -14.30
CA GLU A 265 -48.05 0.96 -14.80
C GLU A 265 -47.30 2.08 -14.06
N LYS A 266 -47.06 3.15 -14.79
CA LYS A 266 -46.70 4.49 -14.32
C LYS A 266 -47.76 5.05 -13.37
N LYS A 267 -47.36 5.85 -12.40
CA LYS A 267 -48.02 7.15 -12.10
C LYS A 267 -47.16 8.09 -11.28
N ASP A 268 -47.07 9.26 -11.79
CA ASP A 268 -46.67 10.54 -11.25
C ASP A 268 -47.18 10.89 -9.83
N LYS A 269 -46.28 11.41 -9.00
CA LYS A 269 -46.41 12.72 -8.39
C LYS A 269 -45.09 13.21 -7.85
#